data_546d24325e13c0a2bfc8d8bd4681b695
#
_entry.id   546d24325e13c0a2bfc8d8bd4681b695
#
_cell.length_a   1.000
_cell.length_b   1.000
_cell.length_c   1.000
_cell.angle_alpha   90.00
_cell.angle_beta   90.00
_cell.angle_gamma   90.00
#
_symmetry.space_group_name_H-M   'P 1'
#
loop_
_entity.id
_entity.type
_entity.pdbx_description
1 polymer ?
#
loop_
_entity_poly.entity_id
_entity_poly.type
_entity_poly.pdbx_seq_one_letter_code
_entity_poly.pdbx_strand_id
1 'polypeptide(L)'
;MGKGKIGSTLKGIGPTYTDKISRHGLRVGDILAPDFADRYAKLQNRHITLLNQMGFECDPHAEDTDFMAACEYLKKFEFVDCEYYINNLLKDHDILAEGAQGSMLDVDYGSYPFVTSSTTSCSGACVGLGVNPHLIGHVYGIFKAYCTRVGSGPFPTELFDETGEEIRRIGHEFGAVTGRPRRCGWLDLVALKYAVMISGVTDLIMMKSDCLDTFETIKVCTSYIVDGKPSDQWPFDTYADIQPVYTEFKGWHTDLTHCRSEEELPAEFRDYIAFMEQYLGVPIKIISVGPDREATIMR
;
A
#
# COMPACT_ATOMS: atom_id res chain seq x y z
N MET A 1 25.48 1.64 -3.09
CA MET A 1 24.65 1.86 -1.91
C MET A 1 24.53 0.52 -1.19
N GLY A 2 24.96 0.42 0.07
CA GLY A 2 24.97 -0.83 0.85
C GLY A 2 23.59 -1.22 1.40
N LYS A 3 23.56 -1.76 2.65
CA LYS A 3 22.35 -2.19 3.35
C LYS A 3 21.23 -1.14 3.49
N GLY A 4 21.53 0.16 3.29
CA GLY A 4 20.57 1.27 3.31
C GLY A 4 19.91 1.60 1.96
N LYS A 5 19.98 0.72 0.95
CA LYS A 5 19.33 0.98 -0.34
C LYS A 5 17.82 0.88 -0.19
N ILE A 6 17.13 2.03 -0.34
CA ILE A 6 15.67 2.08 -0.45
C ILE A 6 15.29 1.61 -1.85
N GLY A 7 14.38 0.64 -1.96
CA GLY A 7 13.85 0.21 -3.24
C GLY A 7 13.06 1.34 -3.90
N SER A 8 13.33 1.65 -5.16
CA SER A 8 12.62 2.68 -5.93
C SER A 8 12.19 2.13 -7.28
N THR A 9 11.05 2.60 -7.78
CA THR A 9 10.56 2.34 -9.14
C THR A 9 11.26 3.20 -10.18
N LEU A 10 12.07 4.17 -9.75
CA LEU A 10 12.78 5.16 -10.58
C LEU A 10 11.84 5.97 -11.50
N LYS A 11 10.61 6.24 -11.03
CA LYS A 11 9.59 7.02 -11.76
C LYS A 11 9.48 8.47 -11.29
N GLY A 12 10.47 8.97 -10.56
CA GLY A 12 10.54 10.39 -10.15
C GLY A 12 9.65 10.78 -8.97
N ILE A 13 8.99 9.84 -8.30
CA ILE A 13 8.02 10.14 -7.22
C ILE A 13 8.70 10.86 -6.05
N GLY A 14 9.84 10.37 -5.55
CA GLY A 14 10.57 10.99 -4.45
C GLY A 14 10.97 12.44 -4.74
N PRO A 15 11.70 12.73 -5.83
CA PRO A 15 12.03 14.11 -6.23
C PRO A 15 10.81 15.01 -6.36
N THR A 16 9.70 14.53 -6.95
CA THR A 16 8.46 15.32 -7.11
C THR A 16 7.86 15.70 -5.75
N TYR A 17 7.82 14.79 -4.79
CA TYR A 17 7.38 15.12 -3.43
C TYR A 17 8.33 16.09 -2.71
N THR A 18 9.64 15.96 -2.95
CA THR A 18 10.62 16.95 -2.45
C THR A 18 10.31 18.33 -3.00
N ASP A 19 10.05 18.46 -4.30
CA ASP A 19 9.69 19.72 -4.93
C ASP A 19 8.36 20.27 -4.40
N LYS A 20 7.37 19.41 -4.20
CA LYS A 20 6.08 19.79 -3.59
C LYS A 20 6.30 20.43 -2.21
N ILE A 21 7.05 19.77 -1.32
CA ILE A 21 7.27 20.24 0.06
C ILE A 21 8.15 21.47 0.10
N SER A 22 9.16 21.58 -0.78
CA SER A 22 9.99 22.78 -0.92
C SER A 22 9.29 23.93 -1.68
N ARG A 23 8.08 23.71 -2.18
CA ARG A 23 7.23 24.69 -2.90
C ARG A 23 7.83 25.14 -4.23
N HIS A 24 8.54 24.26 -4.91
CA HIS A 24 9.10 24.47 -6.25
C HIS A 24 8.41 23.64 -7.33
N GLY A 25 7.60 22.65 -6.93
CA GLY A 25 6.94 21.75 -7.85
C GLY A 25 5.88 22.45 -8.71
N LEU A 26 5.69 21.93 -9.91
CA LEU A 26 4.58 22.30 -10.78
C LEU A 26 3.29 21.58 -10.33
N ARG A 27 2.17 22.25 -10.48
CA ARG A 27 0.84 21.67 -10.28
C ARG A 27 0.18 21.46 -11.63
N VAL A 28 -0.79 20.52 -11.68
CA VAL A 28 -1.51 20.22 -12.94
C VAL A 28 -2.14 21.48 -13.54
N GLY A 29 -2.73 22.36 -12.72
CA GLY A 29 -3.32 23.62 -13.18
C GLY A 29 -2.31 24.61 -13.79
N ASP A 30 -1.01 24.51 -13.47
CA ASP A 30 0.02 25.38 -14.06
C ASP A 30 0.14 25.18 -15.58
N ILE A 31 -0.27 24.04 -16.12
CA ILE A 31 -0.27 23.75 -17.56
C ILE A 31 -1.11 24.78 -18.34
N LEU A 32 -2.12 25.37 -17.70
CA LEU A 32 -2.98 26.41 -18.30
C LEU A 32 -2.42 27.81 -18.16
N ALA A 33 -1.35 28.00 -17.38
CA ALA A 33 -0.76 29.32 -17.16
C ALA A 33 0.02 29.79 -18.40
N PRO A 34 -0.07 31.08 -18.79
CA PRO A 34 0.65 31.60 -19.96
C PRO A 34 2.17 31.53 -19.80
N ASP A 35 2.69 31.49 -18.56
CA ASP A 35 4.11 31.38 -18.23
C ASP A 35 4.54 29.96 -17.86
N PHE A 36 3.76 28.92 -18.25
CA PHE A 36 4.05 27.52 -17.92
C PHE A 36 5.44 27.06 -18.40
N ALA A 37 5.83 27.44 -19.62
CA ALA A 37 7.12 27.08 -20.18
C ALA A 37 8.29 27.63 -19.33
N ASP A 38 8.17 28.87 -18.86
CA ASP A 38 9.19 29.49 -17.99
C ASP A 38 9.25 28.81 -16.62
N ARG A 39 8.11 28.44 -16.04
CA ARG A 39 8.05 27.71 -14.77
C ARG A 39 8.69 26.33 -14.92
N TYR A 40 8.40 25.62 -16.01
CA TYR A 40 9.01 24.34 -16.32
C TYR A 40 10.52 24.44 -16.45
N ALA A 41 11.01 25.37 -17.28
CA ALA A 41 12.44 25.58 -17.49
C ALA A 41 13.16 25.93 -16.17
N LYS A 42 12.55 26.72 -15.31
CA LYS A 42 13.09 27.05 -13.99
C LYS A 42 13.24 25.84 -13.08
N LEU A 43 12.24 24.95 -13.04
CA LEU A 43 12.29 23.69 -12.29
C LEU A 43 13.34 22.75 -12.88
N GLN A 44 13.36 22.60 -14.19
CA GLN A 44 14.33 21.75 -14.88
C GLN A 44 15.77 22.20 -14.60
N ASN A 45 16.07 23.49 -14.71
CA ASN A 45 17.40 24.05 -14.42
C ASN A 45 17.85 23.80 -12.98
N ARG A 46 16.92 23.79 -12.02
CA ARG A 46 17.21 23.42 -10.63
C ARG A 46 17.69 21.96 -10.53
N HIS A 47 17.01 21.03 -11.21
CA HIS A 47 17.39 19.62 -11.22
C HIS A 47 18.70 19.38 -12.01
N ILE A 48 18.89 20.07 -13.11
CA ILE A 48 20.17 20.02 -13.88
C ILE A 48 21.34 20.45 -12.98
N THR A 49 21.18 21.55 -12.24
CA THR A 49 22.20 22.02 -11.30
C THR A 49 22.54 20.95 -10.26
N LEU A 50 21.51 20.31 -9.69
CA LEU A 50 21.69 19.25 -8.69
C LEU A 50 22.41 18.03 -9.31
N LEU A 51 21.99 17.58 -10.49
CA LEU A 51 22.60 16.44 -11.20
C LEU A 51 24.09 16.72 -11.50
N ASN A 52 24.41 17.92 -11.97
CA ASN A 52 25.79 18.35 -12.23
C ASN A 52 26.64 18.33 -10.95
N GLN A 53 26.09 18.80 -9.83
CA GLN A 53 26.79 18.77 -8.53
C GLN A 53 27.03 17.32 -8.05
N MET A 54 26.16 16.38 -8.42
CA MET A 54 26.30 14.97 -8.11
C MET A 54 27.23 14.23 -9.11
N GLY A 55 27.73 14.91 -10.14
CA GLY A 55 28.56 14.31 -11.19
C GLY A 55 27.80 13.33 -12.09
N PHE A 56 26.48 13.53 -12.23
CA PHE A 56 25.64 12.65 -13.06
C PHE A 56 25.55 13.24 -14.48
N GLU A 57 25.98 12.45 -15.47
CA GLU A 57 25.88 12.82 -16.88
C GLU A 57 24.61 12.23 -17.49
N CYS A 58 23.73 13.07 -17.99
CA CYS A 58 22.54 12.72 -18.76
C CYS A 58 22.18 13.87 -19.71
N ASP A 59 21.42 13.58 -20.75
CA ASP A 59 20.73 14.62 -21.51
C ASP A 59 19.48 15.07 -20.73
N PRO A 60 19.47 16.26 -20.13
CA PRO A 60 18.37 16.73 -19.32
C PRO A 60 17.13 17.12 -20.15
N HIS A 61 17.25 17.18 -21.46
CA HIS A 61 16.20 17.59 -22.39
C HIS A 61 15.61 16.43 -23.21
N ALA A 62 16.08 15.20 -22.98
CA ALA A 62 15.70 14.03 -23.76
C ALA A 62 14.18 13.81 -23.84
N GLU A 63 13.47 14.14 -22.75
CA GLU A 63 12.02 13.90 -22.62
C GLU A 63 11.17 15.17 -22.80
N ASP A 64 11.77 16.33 -23.09
CA ASP A 64 11.04 17.62 -23.13
C ASP A 64 9.91 17.63 -24.16
N THR A 65 10.19 17.10 -25.35
CA THR A 65 9.18 17.05 -26.44
C THR A 65 7.98 16.23 -26.06
N ASP A 66 8.20 15.04 -25.51
CA ASP A 66 7.13 14.13 -25.11
C ASP A 66 6.36 14.67 -23.92
N PHE A 67 7.06 15.29 -22.95
CA PHE A 67 6.43 15.94 -21.81
C PHE A 67 5.52 17.10 -22.25
N MET A 68 5.98 17.98 -23.13
CA MET A 68 5.18 19.09 -23.64
C MET A 68 3.98 18.61 -24.45
N ALA A 69 4.16 17.57 -25.28
CA ALA A 69 3.05 16.95 -26.00
C ALA A 69 2.01 16.35 -25.05
N ALA A 70 2.45 15.72 -23.96
CA ALA A 70 1.56 15.20 -22.91
C ALA A 70 0.79 16.34 -22.19
N CYS A 71 1.45 17.47 -21.92
CA CYS A 71 0.79 18.64 -21.34
C CYS A 71 -0.29 19.21 -22.28
N GLU A 72 -0.01 19.32 -23.58
CA GLU A 72 -1.00 19.75 -24.56
C GLU A 72 -2.18 18.75 -24.68
N TYR A 73 -1.90 17.45 -24.56
CA TYR A 73 -2.95 16.43 -24.55
C TYR A 73 -3.85 16.57 -23.32
N LEU A 74 -3.30 16.88 -22.15
CA LEU A 74 -4.06 17.07 -20.91
C LEU A 74 -5.05 18.25 -21.01
N LYS A 75 -4.76 19.29 -21.78
CA LYS A 75 -5.68 20.43 -21.99
C LYS A 75 -7.01 20.05 -22.66
N LYS A 76 -7.15 18.83 -23.18
CA LYS A 76 -8.42 18.32 -23.71
C LYS A 76 -9.40 17.89 -22.62
N PHE A 77 -8.95 17.74 -21.39
CA PHE A 77 -9.76 17.36 -20.24
C PHE A 77 -10.22 18.60 -19.48
N GLU A 78 -11.29 18.45 -18.72
CA GLU A 78 -11.76 19.49 -17.82
C GLU A 78 -10.82 19.62 -16.62
N PHE A 79 -10.38 20.84 -16.33
CA PHE A 79 -9.61 21.16 -15.14
C PHE A 79 -10.57 21.74 -14.11
N VAL A 80 -10.53 21.19 -12.90
CA VAL A 80 -11.43 21.60 -11.82
C VAL A 80 -10.62 22.01 -10.58
N ASP A 81 -11.18 22.90 -9.78
CA ASP A 81 -10.73 23.12 -8.40
C ASP A 81 -11.24 21.96 -7.55
N CYS A 82 -10.35 20.98 -7.30
CA CYS A 82 -10.69 19.67 -6.76
C CYS A 82 -11.49 19.76 -5.47
N GLU A 83 -11.08 20.62 -4.53
CA GLU A 83 -11.74 20.82 -3.25
C GLU A 83 -13.18 21.31 -3.39
N TYR A 84 -13.47 22.24 -4.30
CA TYR A 84 -14.83 22.69 -4.56
C TYR A 84 -15.65 21.66 -5.31
N TYR A 85 -15.06 21.03 -6.32
CA TYR A 85 -15.72 20.03 -7.13
C TYR A 85 -16.17 18.83 -6.28
N ILE A 86 -15.24 18.25 -5.50
CA ILE A 86 -15.52 17.07 -4.66
C ILE A 86 -16.52 17.40 -3.55
N ASN A 87 -16.35 18.53 -2.84
CA ASN A 87 -17.27 18.91 -1.77
C ASN A 87 -18.67 19.28 -2.28
N ASN A 88 -18.79 19.70 -3.53
CA ASN A 88 -20.10 19.88 -4.15
C ASN A 88 -20.74 18.53 -4.52
N LEU A 89 -19.97 17.59 -5.08
CA LEU A 89 -20.48 16.25 -5.39
C LEU A 89 -20.98 15.51 -4.15
N LEU A 90 -20.28 15.65 -3.01
CA LEU A 90 -20.66 15.02 -1.74
C LEU A 90 -22.02 15.45 -1.18
N LYS A 91 -22.67 16.49 -1.73
CA LYS A 91 -24.02 16.89 -1.32
C LYS A 91 -25.09 15.91 -1.82
N ASP A 92 -24.84 15.27 -2.96
CA ASP A 92 -25.84 14.47 -3.67
C ASP A 92 -25.33 13.09 -4.09
N HIS A 93 -24.03 12.78 -3.84
CA HIS A 93 -23.38 11.55 -4.29
C HIS A 93 -22.46 10.98 -3.20
N ASP A 94 -22.33 9.65 -3.19
CA ASP A 94 -21.28 8.97 -2.47
C ASP A 94 -19.99 8.96 -3.31
N ILE A 95 -18.85 9.13 -2.66
CA ILE A 95 -17.54 9.12 -3.31
C ILE A 95 -16.70 7.99 -2.73
N LEU A 96 -16.20 7.13 -3.60
CA LEU A 96 -15.22 6.12 -3.25
C LEU A 96 -13.80 6.66 -3.51
N ALA A 97 -13.03 6.84 -2.44
CA ALA A 97 -11.63 7.21 -2.54
C ALA A 97 -10.76 5.96 -2.48
N GLU A 98 -10.01 5.70 -3.54
CA GLU A 98 -9.04 4.61 -3.61
C GLU A 98 -7.64 5.13 -3.30
N GLY A 99 -7.02 4.59 -2.22
CA GLY A 99 -5.63 4.85 -1.88
C GLY A 99 -4.67 4.00 -2.70
N ALA A 100 -3.37 4.28 -2.56
CA ALA A 100 -2.31 3.54 -3.21
C ALA A 100 -1.25 3.08 -2.20
N GLN A 101 -0.40 2.12 -2.59
CA GLN A 101 0.63 1.47 -1.79
C GLN A 101 0.05 0.68 -0.60
N GLY A 102 0.35 1.06 0.64
CA GLY A 102 -0.16 0.41 1.84
C GLY A 102 0.33 1.11 3.10
N SER A 103 -0.37 0.87 4.23
CA SER A 103 -0.16 1.59 5.50
C SER A 103 1.28 1.53 6.00
N MET A 104 1.97 0.37 5.85
CA MET A 104 3.37 0.22 6.29
C MET A 104 4.38 0.93 5.37
N LEU A 105 3.92 1.53 4.27
CA LEU A 105 4.70 2.38 3.37
C LEU A 105 4.37 3.87 3.53
N ASP A 106 3.50 4.26 4.47
CA ASP A 106 3.18 5.66 4.76
C ASP A 106 4.45 6.43 5.13
N VAL A 107 4.58 7.66 4.62
CA VAL A 107 5.80 8.48 4.80
C VAL A 107 6.07 8.81 6.25
N ASP A 108 5.02 8.97 7.07
CA ASP A 108 5.12 9.37 8.48
C ASP A 108 5.03 8.17 9.44
N TYR A 109 4.13 7.23 9.15
CA TYR A 109 3.76 6.13 10.05
C TYR A 109 4.16 4.74 9.55
N GLY A 110 4.76 4.65 8.37
CA GLY A 110 5.25 3.39 7.83
C GLY A 110 6.59 2.95 8.43
N SER A 111 7.19 1.93 7.83
CA SER A 111 8.48 1.37 8.22
C SER A 111 9.65 2.27 7.77
N TYR A 112 9.69 3.50 8.23
CA TYR A 112 10.73 4.49 7.86
C TYR A 112 12.14 3.96 8.11
N PRO A 113 13.13 4.17 7.20
CA PRO A 113 13.05 4.95 5.95
C PRO A 113 12.55 4.19 4.72
N PHE A 114 12.09 2.94 4.87
CA PHE A 114 11.67 2.06 3.78
C PHE A 114 10.20 2.29 3.42
N VAL A 115 9.87 3.52 3.06
CA VAL A 115 8.52 4.02 2.80
C VAL A 115 8.41 4.68 1.43
N THR A 116 7.19 4.98 0.99
CA THR A 116 6.95 5.89 -0.14
C THR A 116 7.01 7.34 0.33
N SER A 117 7.00 8.29 -0.59
CA SER A 117 7.00 9.72 -0.26
C SER A 117 5.58 10.28 -0.03
N SER A 118 4.57 9.44 -0.08
CA SER A 118 3.16 9.83 0.03
C SER A 118 2.53 9.39 1.34
N THR A 119 1.46 10.08 1.76
CA THR A 119 0.56 9.64 2.82
C THR A 119 -0.35 8.55 2.27
N THR A 120 -0.22 7.33 2.78
CA THR A 120 -0.97 6.15 2.30
C THR A 120 -2.11 5.75 3.23
N SER A 121 -2.16 6.30 4.43
CA SER A 121 -3.27 6.16 5.37
C SER A 121 -4.53 6.89 4.89
N CYS A 122 -5.68 6.67 5.52
CA CYS A 122 -6.95 7.33 5.20
C CYS A 122 -6.85 8.86 5.19
N SER A 123 -5.98 9.45 6.03
CA SER A 123 -5.72 10.90 6.02
C SER A 123 -5.23 11.42 4.67
N GLY A 124 -4.59 10.57 3.87
CA GLY A 124 -4.18 10.90 2.50
C GLY A 124 -5.34 11.23 1.57
N ALA A 125 -6.50 10.62 1.78
CA ALA A 125 -7.71 10.98 1.04
C ALA A 125 -8.18 12.39 1.38
N CYS A 126 -8.18 12.77 2.66
CA CYS A 126 -8.56 14.12 3.08
C CYS A 126 -7.64 15.18 2.46
N VAL A 127 -6.33 14.96 2.50
CA VAL A 127 -5.33 15.89 1.95
C VAL A 127 -5.38 15.92 0.42
N GLY A 128 -5.54 14.77 -0.22
CA GLY A 128 -5.52 14.64 -1.67
C GLY A 128 -6.77 15.19 -2.36
N LEU A 129 -7.93 15.08 -1.72
CA LEU A 129 -9.22 15.51 -2.26
C LEU A 129 -9.69 16.87 -1.71
N GLY A 130 -9.03 17.40 -0.68
CA GLY A 130 -9.49 18.62 0.00
C GLY A 130 -10.81 18.41 0.76
N VAL A 131 -11.01 17.24 1.36
CA VAL A 131 -12.24 16.85 2.05
C VAL A 131 -12.06 16.94 3.56
N ASN A 132 -13.08 17.44 4.24
CA ASN A 132 -13.14 17.49 5.70
C ASN A 132 -13.12 16.04 6.28
N PRO A 133 -12.24 15.75 7.28
CA PRO A 133 -12.18 14.43 7.91
C PRO A 133 -13.52 13.92 8.46
N HIS A 134 -14.42 14.79 8.89
CA HIS A 134 -15.76 14.39 9.37
C HIS A 134 -16.70 13.85 8.27
N LEU A 135 -16.32 13.99 7.01
CA LEU A 135 -17.08 13.45 5.87
C LEU A 135 -16.59 12.06 5.46
N ILE A 136 -15.51 11.56 6.08
CA ILE A 136 -15.09 10.17 5.88
C ILE A 136 -16.06 9.27 6.65
N GLY A 137 -16.78 8.44 5.90
CA GLY A 137 -17.71 7.45 6.45
C GLY A 137 -17.00 6.12 6.74
N HIS A 138 -17.18 5.16 5.83
CA HIS A 138 -16.51 3.86 5.94
C HIS A 138 -15.08 3.90 5.44
N VAL A 139 -14.19 3.22 6.15
CA VAL A 139 -12.79 3.02 5.77
C VAL A 139 -12.54 1.52 5.60
N TYR A 140 -12.45 1.08 4.35
CA TYR A 140 -12.19 -0.31 4.01
C TYR A 140 -10.69 -0.58 4.00
N GLY A 141 -10.24 -1.44 4.92
CA GLY A 141 -8.86 -1.94 4.97
C GLY A 141 -8.70 -3.21 4.14
N ILE A 142 -7.94 -3.14 3.06
CA ILE A 142 -7.67 -4.31 2.21
C ILE A 142 -6.39 -4.98 2.69
N PHE A 143 -6.44 -6.29 2.98
CA PHE A 143 -5.29 -7.08 3.35
C PHE A 143 -5.34 -8.46 2.69
N LYS A 144 -4.19 -9.13 2.60
CA LYS A 144 -4.11 -10.52 2.11
C LYS A 144 -4.13 -11.49 3.30
N ALA A 145 -4.52 -12.72 3.06
CA ALA A 145 -4.44 -13.81 4.04
C ALA A 145 -3.01 -14.12 4.51
N TYR A 146 -2.01 -13.55 3.85
CA TYR A 146 -0.58 -13.61 4.14
C TYR A 146 0.07 -12.24 3.87
N CYS A 147 1.31 -12.06 4.28
CA CYS A 147 2.02 -10.81 4.02
C CYS A 147 2.93 -10.88 2.80
N THR A 148 3.06 -9.74 2.10
CA THR A 148 4.06 -9.57 1.04
C THR A 148 4.77 -8.23 1.16
N ARG A 149 6.05 -8.19 0.75
CA ARG A 149 6.81 -6.95 0.68
C ARG A 149 7.63 -6.87 -0.60
N VAL A 150 7.69 -5.68 -1.18
CA VAL A 150 8.59 -5.34 -2.27
C VAL A 150 9.69 -4.42 -1.75
N GLY A 151 10.95 -4.71 -2.12
CA GLY A 151 12.10 -3.91 -1.70
C GLY A 151 12.59 -4.22 -0.28
N SER A 152 13.46 -3.32 0.21
CA SER A 152 14.11 -3.45 1.51
C SER A 152 13.19 -3.06 2.66
N GLY A 153 13.67 -3.25 3.88
CA GLY A 153 12.99 -2.89 5.11
C GLY A 153 12.49 -4.09 5.91
N PRO A 154 11.98 -3.86 7.12
CA PRO A 154 11.59 -4.91 8.04
C PRO A 154 10.42 -5.71 7.50
N PHE A 155 10.48 -7.01 7.74
CA PHE A 155 9.41 -7.95 7.44
C PHE A 155 9.47 -9.09 8.46
N PRO A 156 8.95 -8.91 9.68
CA PRO A 156 9.13 -9.84 10.79
C PRO A 156 8.67 -11.26 10.48
N THR A 157 7.62 -11.41 9.69
CA THR A 157 7.05 -12.73 9.37
C THR A 157 7.55 -13.32 8.05
N GLU A 158 8.63 -12.76 7.45
CA GLU A 158 9.20 -13.25 6.20
C GLU A 158 9.64 -14.71 6.31
N LEU A 159 9.34 -15.48 5.27
CA LEU A 159 9.69 -16.89 5.16
C LEU A 159 10.78 -17.07 4.10
N PHE A 160 11.85 -17.82 4.49
CA PHE A 160 12.99 -18.11 3.64
C PHE A 160 13.06 -19.61 3.27
N ASP A 161 12.00 -20.35 3.56
CA ASP A 161 11.86 -21.78 3.38
C ASP A 161 10.91 -22.12 2.21
N GLU A 162 10.64 -23.41 2.05
CA GLU A 162 9.71 -23.93 1.03
C GLU A 162 8.30 -23.36 1.18
N THR A 163 7.86 -23.05 2.40
CA THR A 163 6.56 -22.44 2.67
C THR A 163 6.45 -21.06 2.02
N GLY A 164 7.48 -20.23 2.16
CA GLY A 164 7.53 -18.90 1.53
C GLY A 164 7.54 -18.98 0.01
N GLU A 165 8.26 -19.95 -0.56
CA GLU A 165 8.26 -20.19 -2.01
C GLU A 165 6.89 -20.66 -2.51
N GLU A 166 6.22 -21.54 -1.76
CA GLU A 166 4.90 -22.06 -2.14
C GLU A 166 3.84 -20.95 -2.10
N ILE A 167 3.81 -20.11 -1.05
CA ILE A 167 2.94 -18.91 -1.00
C ILE A 167 3.19 -18.01 -2.21
N ARG A 168 4.46 -17.77 -2.57
CA ARG A 168 4.82 -16.96 -3.73
C ARG A 168 4.30 -17.55 -5.03
N ARG A 169 4.46 -18.86 -5.19
CA ARG A 169 4.05 -19.60 -6.39
C ARG A 169 2.54 -19.57 -6.57
N ILE A 170 1.78 -19.96 -5.53
CA ILE A 170 0.31 -20.01 -5.57
C ILE A 170 -0.25 -18.60 -5.72
N GLY A 171 0.26 -17.65 -4.93
CA GLY A 171 -0.19 -16.28 -4.95
C GLY A 171 0.25 -15.46 -6.17
N HIS A 172 1.06 -16.03 -7.09
CA HIS A 172 1.66 -15.30 -8.22
C HIS A 172 2.33 -13.99 -7.78
N GLU A 173 3.11 -14.06 -6.67
CA GLU A 173 3.68 -12.87 -6.03
C GLU A 173 4.95 -12.40 -6.75
N PHE A 174 4.74 -11.78 -7.91
CA PHE A 174 5.76 -11.15 -8.75
C PHE A 174 5.37 -9.70 -9.05
N GLY A 175 6.36 -8.85 -9.23
CA GLY A 175 6.13 -7.45 -9.59
C GLY A 175 5.57 -7.34 -11.01
N ALA A 176 4.41 -6.69 -11.18
CA ALA A 176 3.75 -6.56 -12.49
C ALA A 176 4.62 -5.89 -13.56
N VAL A 177 5.47 -4.91 -13.17
CA VAL A 177 6.33 -4.17 -14.10
C VAL A 177 7.72 -4.77 -14.21
N THR A 178 8.27 -5.28 -13.11
CA THR A 178 9.67 -5.72 -13.04
C THR A 178 9.85 -7.23 -13.05
N GLY A 179 8.77 -8.01 -12.92
CA GLY A 179 8.84 -9.46 -12.77
C GLY A 179 9.59 -9.95 -11.51
N ARG A 180 10.03 -9.05 -10.63
CA ARG A 180 10.79 -9.44 -9.44
C ARG A 180 9.93 -10.23 -8.47
N PRO A 181 10.45 -11.33 -7.87
CA PRO A 181 9.74 -12.04 -6.84
C PRO A 181 9.53 -11.14 -5.62
N ARG A 182 8.31 -11.16 -5.07
CA ARG A 182 8.00 -10.50 -3.81
C ARG A 182 8.47 -11.37 -2.65
N ARG A 183 8.88 -10.74 -1.57
CA ARG A 183 9.10 -11.38 -0.28
C ARG A 183 7.74 -11.80 0.26
N CYS A 184 7.61 -13.01 0.78
CA CYS A 184 6.36 -13.57 1.29
C CYS A 184 6.55 -14.03 2.73
N GLY A 185 5.49 -13.99 3.52
CA GLY A 185 5.50 -14.41 4.90
C GLY A 185 4.10 -14.63 5.46
N TRP A 186 4.01 -15.21 6.66
CA TRP A 186 2.75 -15.39 7.35
C TRP A 186 2.09 -14.04 7.67
N LEU A 187 0.76 -14.07 7.86
CA LEU A 187 0.00 -12.89 8.25
C LEU A 187 0.52 -12.33 9.57
N ASP A 188 0.73 -11.00 9.58
CA ASP A 188 1.20 -10.24 10.74
C ASP A 188 0.05 -9.40 11.30
N LEU A 189 -0.60 -9.90 12.35
CA LEU A 189 -1.72 -9.20 12.97
C LEU A 189 -1.27 -8.00 13.80
N VAL A 190 -0.03 -7.96 14.29
CA VAL A 190 0.50 -6.78 15.00
C VAL A 190 0.60 -5.61 14.03
N ALA A 191 1.21 -5.84 12.86
CA ALA A 191 1.30 -4.83 11.81
C ALA A 191 -0.09 -4.45 11.25
N LEU A 192 -1.00 -5.44 11.08
CA LEU A 192 -2.35 -5.16 10.59
C LEU A 192 -3.17 -4.37 11.61
N LYS A 193 -3.10 -4.68 12.91
CA LYS A 193 -3.74 -3.92 13.99
C LYS A 193 -3.23 -2.48 14.05
N TYR A 194 -1.94 -2.29 13.87
CA TYR A 194 -1.34 -0.96 13.73
C TYR A 194 -1.91 -0.21 12.52
N ALA A 195 -1.99 -0.86 11.35
CA ALA A 195 -2.57 -0.27 10.14
C ALA A 195 -4.05 0.11 10.31
N VAL A 196 -4.84 -0.76 10.97
CA VAL A 196 -6.25 -0.49 11.34
C VAL A 196 -6.33 0.78 12.19
N MET A 197 -5.50 0.87 13.21
CA MET A 197 -5.47 2.02 14.14
C MET A 197 -5.13 3.33 13.42
N ILE A 198 -4.03 3.39 12.66
CA ILE A 198 -3.58 4.65 12.03
C ILE A 198 -4.48 5.12 10.89
N SER A 199 -5.19 4.20 10.24
CA SER A 199 -6.11 4.51 9.13
C SER A 199 -7.56 4.65 9.57
N GLY A 200 -7.91 4.29 10.82
CA GLY A 200 -9.29 4.31 11.31
C GLY A 200 -10.19 3.34 10.53
N VAL A 201 -9.67 2.16 10.19
CA VAL A 201 -10.40 1.14 9.42
C VAL A 201 -11.66 0.72 10.17
N THR A 202 -12.81 0.78 9.49
CA THR A 202 -14.10 0.36 10.02
C THR A 202 -14.51 -1.05 9.59
N ASP A 203 -14.05 -1.44 8.41
CA ASP A 203 -14.38 -2.71 7.78
C ASP A 203 -13.16 -3.28 7.04
N LEU A 204 -12.94 -4.58 7.10
CA LEU A 204 -11.83 -5.26 6.47
C LEU A 204 -12.28 -6.05 5.24
N ILE A 205 -11.40 -6.10 4.25
CA ILE A 205 -11.52 -6.91 3.04
C ILE A 205 -10.32 -7.86 2.98
N MET A 206 -10.60 -9.16 3.12
CA MET A 206 -9.57 -10.21 3.06
C MET A 206 -9.42 -10.71 1.64
N MET A 207 -8.20 -10.65 1.12
CA MET A 207 -7.86 -11.08 -0.23
C MET A 207 -7.01 -12.34 -0.21
N LYS A 208 -7.11 -13.15 -1.28
CA LYS A 208 -6.21 -14.29 -1.52
C LYS A 208 -6.24 -15.37 -0.43
N SER A 209 -7.39 -15.62 0.16
CA SER A 209 -7.56 -16.68 1.14
C SER A 209 -7.39 -18.09 0.52
N ASP A 210 -7.77 -18.24 -0.74
CA ASP A 210 -7.56 -19.43 -1.57
C ASP A 210 -6.08 -19.85 -1.67
N CYS A 211 -5.17 -18.91 -1.53
CA CYS A 211 -3.72 -19.21 -1.57
C CYS A 211 -3.24 -20.07 -0.41
N LEU A 212 -4.03 -20.23 0.64
CA LEU A 212 -3.70 -21.02 1.82
C LEU A 212 -4.42 -22.38 1.89
N ASP A 213 -5.20 -22.74 0.88
CA ASP A 213 -6.07 -23.93 0.86
C ASP A 213 -5.33 -25.26 1.10
N THR A 214 -4.08 -25.34 0.71
CA THR A 214 -3.30 -26.60 0.74
C THR A 214 -2.39 -26.76 1.95
N PHE A 215 -2.30 -25.75 2.81
CA PHE A 215 -1.39 -25.80 3.96
C PHE A 215 -1.98 -26.60 5.11
N GLU A 216 -1.17 -27.50 5.69
CA GLU A 216 -1.54 -28.28 6.89
C GLU A 216 -1.69 -27.41 8.12
N THR A 217 -0.78 -26.44 8.28
CA THR A 217 -0.75 -25.50 9.39
C THR A 217 -0.57 -24.09 8.87
N ILE A 218 -1.43 -23.19 9.32
CA ILE A 218 -1.38 -21.76 9.00
C ILE A 218 -0.95 -21.04 10.27
N LYS A 219 0.04 -20.15 10.15
CA LYS A 219 0.55 -19.37 11.26
C LYS A 219 0.19 -17.90 11.13
N VAL A 220 -0.13 -17.30 12.26
CA VAL A 220 -0.45 -15.87 12.34
C VAL A 220 0.37 -15.25 13.44
N CYS A 221 1.10 -14.19 13.14
CA CYS A 221 1.88 -13.45 14.14
C CYS A 221 0.94 -12.62 15.00
N THR A 222 0.96 -12.87 16.32
CA THR A 222 0.09 -12.22 17.31
C THR A 222 0.83 -11.34 18.29
N SER A 223 2.16 -11.46 18.36
CA SER A 223 3.05 -10.59 19.14
C SER A 223 4.48 -10.69 18.63
N TYR A 224 5.35 -9.84 19.16
CA TYR A 224 6.78 -9.86 18.86
C TYR A 224 7.62 -10.07 20.12
N ILE A 225 8.85 -10.50 19.91
CA ILE A 225 9.96 -10.25 20.84
C ILE A 225 10.85 -9.20 20.17
N VAL A 226 10.91 -8.01 20.73
CA VAL A 226 11.71 -6.89 20.22
C VAL A 226 12.91 -6.68 21.14
N ASP A 227 14.12 -6.88 20.64
CA ASP A 227 15.36 -6.82 21.41
C ASP A 227 15.28 -7.63 22.72
N GLY A 228 14.72 -8.84 22.62
CA GLY A 228 14.54 -9.78 23.74
C GLY A 228 13.37 -9.46 24.67
N LYS A 229 12.50 -8.49 24.37
CA LYS A 229 11.35 -8.12 25.20
C LYS A 229 10.03 -8.36 24.47
N PRO A 230 9.00 -8.94 25.14
CA PRO A 230 7.69 -9.10 24.55
C PRO A 230 7.04 -7.76 24.20
N SER A 231 6.41 -7.68 23.03
CA SER A 231 5.68 -6.50 22.56
C SER A 231 4.48 -6.93 21.69
N ASP A 232 3.37 -6.24 21.83
CA ASP A 232 2.18 -6.33 20.97
C ASP A 232 2.03 -5.10 20.04
N GLN A 233 3.09 -4.31 19.92
CA GLN A 233 3.13 -3.07 19.15
C GLN A 233 4.17 -3.12 18.05
N TRP A 234 3.86 -2.48 16.92
CA TRP A 234 4.84 -2.24 15.87
C TRP A 234 5.94 -1.30 16.40
N PRO A 235 7.22 -1.71 16.34
CA PRO A 235 8.30 -0.91 16.91
C PRO A 235 8.63 0.31 16.05
N PHE A 236 9.01 1.39 16.72
CA PHE A 236 9.54 2.59 16.05
C PHE A 236 10.87 2.33 15.34
N ASP A 237 11.78 1.60 16.02
CA ASP A 237 13.06 1.24 15.42
C ASP A 237 12.89 0.05 14.46
N THR A 238 12.96 0.36 13.17
CA THR A 238 12.84 -0.64 12.09
C THR A 238 14.11 -1.50 11.90
N TYR A 239 15.18 -1.21 12.62
CA TYR A 239 16.42 -1.99 12.66
C TYR A 239 16.54 -2.86 13.91
N ALA A 240 15.60 -2.78 14.84
CA ALA A 240 15.52 -3.66 16.01
C ALA A 240 15.50 -5.14 15.61
N ASP A 241 15.95 -6.02 16.49
CA ASP A 241 15.73 -7.47 16.34
C ASP A 241 14.28 -7.81 16.68
N ILE A 242 13.47 -8.05 15.64
CA ILE A 242 12.03 -8.32 15.76
C ILE A 242 11.81 -9.80 15.44
N GLN A 243 11.45 -10.58 16.45
CA GLN A 243 11.12 -11.99 16.31
C GLN A 243 9.60 -12.20 16.44
N PRO A 244 8.92 -12.74 15.41
CA PRO A 244 7.47 -12.96 15.46
C PRO A 244 7.13 -14.14 16.38
N VAL A 245 6.06 -13.99 17.16
CA VAL A 245 5.45 -15.04 17.96
C VAL A 245 4.14 -15.45 17.30
N TYR A 246 3.98 -16.72 16.99
CA TYR A 246 2.89 -17.23 16.20
C TYR A 246 1.83 -17.95 17.02
N THR A 247 0.57 -17.77 16.62
CA THR A 247 -0.53 -18.68 16.89
C THR A 247 -0.73 -19.56 15.66
N GLU A 248 -0.92 -20.86 15.87
CA GLU A 248 -1.08 -21.85 14.81
C GLU A 248 -2.54 -22.24 14.66
N PHE A 249 -2.96 -22.39 13.40
CA PHE A 249 -4.29 -22.87 13.00
C PHE A 249 -4.13 -24.11 12.13
N LYS A 250 -5.08 -25.02 12.27
CA LYS A 250 -5.21 -26.15 11.34
C LYS A 250 -5.64 -25.61 9.99
N GLY A 251 -5.01 -26.06 8.92
CA GLY A 251 -5.43 -25.76 7.56
C GLY A 251 -6.78 -26.38 7.22
N TRP A 252 -7.50 -25.76 6.32
CA TRP A 252 -8.86 -26.21 5.93
C TRP A 252 -8.88 -27.23 4.79
N HIS A 253 -7.80 -27.39 4.03
CA HIS A 253 -7.68 -28.36 2.93
C HIS A 253 -8.89 -28.43 1.99
N THR A 254 -9.48 -27.27 1.72
CA THR A 254 -10.68 -27.13 0.89
C THR A 254 -10.42 -26.03 -0.13
N ASP A 255 -10.72 -26.31 -1.38
CA ASP A 255 -10.69 -25.32 -2.45
C ASP A 255 -11.80 -24.29 -2.22
N LEU A 256 -11.40 -23.12 -1.71
CA LEU A 256 -12.33 -22.01 -1.42
C LEU A 256 -12.88 -21.35 -2.68
N THR A 257 -12.28 -21.55 -3.86
CA THR A 257 -12.67 -20.84 -5.10
C THR A 257 -14.10 -21.11 -5.53
N HIS A 258 -14.70 -22.18 -5.02
CA HIS A 258 -16.09 -22.57 -5.28
C HIS A 258 -17.11 -22.04 -4.25
N CYS A 259 -16.65 -21.54 -3.09
CA CYS A 259 -17.54 -20.99 -2.08
C CYS A 259 -18.13 -19.63 -2.54
N ARG A 260 -19.41 -19.43 -2.27
CA ARG A 260 -20.13 -18.20 -2.63
C ARG A 260 -20.86 -17.56 -1.45
N SER A 261 -20.93 -18.23 -0.32
CA SER A 261 -21.52 -17.73 0.92
C SER A 261 -20.67 -18.12 2.14
N GLU A 262 -20.89 -17.47 3.27
CA GLU A 262 -20.18 -17.75 4.52
C GLU A 262 -20.46 -19.17 5.03
N GLU A 263 -21.67 -19.67 4.81
CA GLU A 263 -22.10 -21.01 5.24
C GLU A 263 -21.34 -22.12 4.51
N GLU A 264 -20.88 -21.88 3.28
CA GLU A 264 -20.10 -22.83 2.47
C GLU A 264 -18.63 -22.89 2.89
N LEU A 265 -18.15 -21.92 3.69
CA LEU A 265 -16.78 -21.90 4.15
C LEU A 265 -16.51 -23.02 5.17
N PRO A 266 -15.34 -23.70 5.11
CA PRO A 266 -14.95 -24.70 6.11
C PRO A 266 -14.92 -24.13 7.53
N ALA A 267 -15.19 -24.97 8.52
CA ALA A 267 -15.20 -24.56 9.93
C ALA A 267 -13.85 -23.98 10.36
N GLU A 268 -12.76 -24.61 9.97
CA GLU A 268 -11.39 -24.16 10.27
C GLU A 268 -11.12 -22.75 9.71
N PHE A 269 -11.63 -22.43 8.52
CA PHE A 269 -11.48 -21.11 7.93
C PHE A 269 -12.37 -20.07 8.63
N ARG A 270 -13.59 -20.44 9.03
CA ARG A 270 -14.45 -19.56 9.83
C ARG A 270 -13.84 -19.25 11.20
N ASP A 271 -13.26 -20.24 11.86
CA ASP A 271 -12.54 -20.05 13.14
C ASP A 271 -11.34 -19.11 12.97
N TYR A 272 -10.61 -19.24 11.87
CA TYR A 272 -9.50 -18.36 11.50
C TYR A 272 -9.96 -16.91 11.32
N ILE A 273 -11.07 -16.67 10.61
CA ILE A 273 -11.67 -15.34 10.44
C ILE A 273 -12.13 -14.79 11.79
N ALA A 274 -12.87 -15.56 12.58
CA ALA A 274 -13.39 -15.13 13.87
C ALA A 274 -12.26 -14.71 14.83
N PHE A 275 -11.15 -15.44 14.84
CA PHE A 275 -9.96 -15.08 15.61
C PHE A 275 -9.38 -13.73 15.18
N MET A 276 -9.25 -13.48 13.87
CA MET A 276 -8.73 -12.20 13.36
C MET A 276 -9.65 -11.04 13.74
N GLU A 277 -10.96 -11.19 13.56
CA GLU A 277 -11.95 -10.17 13.94
C GLU A 277 -11.88 -9.85 15.43
N GLN A 278 -11.78 -10.88 16.27
CA GLN A 278 -11.61 -10.70 17.71
C GLN A 278 -10.31 -9.98 18.07
N TYR A 279 -9.20 -10.33 17.40
CA TYR A 279 -7.90 -9.72 17.67
C TYR A 279 -7.83 -8.25 17.22
N LEU A 280 -8.41 -7.95 16.06
CA LEU A 280 -8.35 -6.62 15.41
C LEU A 280 -9.45 -5.68 15.94
N GLY A 281 -10.57 -6.23 16.45
CA GLY A 281 -11.74 -5.46 16.86
C GLY A 281 -12.51 -4.85 15.68
N VAL A 282 -12.32 -5.34 14.46
CA VAL A 282 -12.94 -4.84 13.23
C VAL A 282 -13.45 -6.01 12.40
N PRO A 283 -14.68 -5.95 11.85
CA PRO A 283 -15.24 -7.04 11.06
C PRO A 283 -14.58 -7.18 9.69
N ILE A 284 -14.45 -8.42 9.24
CA ILE A 284 -14.07 -8.75 7.85
C ILE A 284 -15.35 -8.89 7.04
N LYS A 285 -15.70 -7.85 6.31
CA LYS A 285 -16.97 -7.77 5.56
C LYS A 285 -16.93 -8.43 4.19
N ILE A 286 -15.76 -8.51 3.62
CA ILE A 286 -15.60 -9.05 2.27
C ILE A 286 -14.44 -10.04 2.28
N ILE A 287 -14.65 -11.20 1.68
CA ILE A 287 -13.62 -12.24 1.52
C ILE A 287 -13.50 -12.59 0.04
N SER A 288 -12.31 -12.39 -0.53
CA SER A 288 -12.00 -12.87 -1.87
C SER A 288 -11.38 -14.26 -1.77
N VAL A 289 -12.04 -15.23 -2.40
CA VAL A 289 -11.67 -16.65 -2.42
C VAL A 289 -11.13 -17.10 -3.78
N GLY A 290 -10.78 -16.15 -4.65
CA GLY A 290 -10.20 -16.43 -5.95
C GLY A 290 -9.96 -15.16 -6.76
N PRO A 291 -9.35 -15.26 -7.96
CA PRO A 291 -8.99 -14.10 -8.79
C PRO A 291 -10.18 -13.46 -9.52
N ASP A 292 -11.29 -14.19 -9.66
CA ASP A 292 -12.48 -13.69 -10.35
C ASP A 292 -13.29 -12.78 -9.43
N ARG A 293 -13.92 -11.73 -10.01
CA ARG A 293 -14.79 -10.83 -9.23
C ARG A 293 -15.99 -11.54 -8.59
N GLU A 294 -16.45 -12.65 -9.20
CA GLU A 294 -17.53 -13.47 -8.65
C GLU A 294 -17.07 -14.37 -7.49
N ALA A 295 -15.74 -14.57 -7.35
CA ALA A 295 -15.14 -15.29 -6.23
C ALA A 295 -15.00 -14.37 -5.00
N THR A 296 -16.10 -13.67 -4.66
CA THR A 296 -16.16 -12.70 -3.57
C THR A 296 -17.38 -13.00 -2.71
N ILE A 297 -17.15 -13.18 -1.41
CA ILE A 297 -18.19 -13.42 -0.41
C ILE A 297 -18.42 -12.13 0.37
N MET A 298 -19.64 -11.63 0.40
CA MET A 298 -20.10 -10.50 1.22
C MET A 298 -20.66 -11.06 2.53
N ARG A 299 -20.20 -10.51 3.68
CA ARG A 299 -20.62 -10.95 5.03
C ARG A 299 -21.45 -9.87 5.71
#